data_e1fa2d0064f41f82389b405af27be00f
#
_entry.id   e1fa2d0064f41f82389b405af27be00f
#
_cell.length_a   1.000
_cell.length_b   1.000
_cell.length_c   1.000
_cell.angle_alpha   90.00
_cell.angle_beta   90.00
_cell.angle_gamma   90.00
#
_symmetry.space_group_name_H-M   'P 1'
#
loop_
_entity.id
_entity.type
_entity.pdbx_description
1 polymer ?
#
loop_
_entity_poly.entity_id
_entity_poly.type
_entity_poly.pdbx_seq_one_letter_code
_entity_poly.pdbx_strand_id
1 'polypeptide(L)'
;SEMCIRDRDKMIEDQEDKLYSLADDIVTNELSPVDLIMVTPSEDVNKYIVLEGNRRITSLKLLNNPTLIDDKYSSLRKRFQKLQKEHPDAILNLKSIDCAVFDNPTEADIWIKRKHSGELNGIGTVTWNSQQKQRFEEKTEGKSSIPLQIIGLLKSHPMVPNKLKEALPKLNITNLQRLMSDPYVREHMGLSINNGILASNIQVDEVVKGLIKIVTDILNPTFKVADIYNSCLL
;
A
#
# COMPACT_ATOMS: atom_id res chain seq x y z
N SER A 1 15.37 18.50 -16.32
CA SER A 1 14.93 18.97 -14.99
C SER A 1 16.13 19.23 -14.11
N GLU A 2 16.22 20.40 -13.54
CA GLU A 2 17.24 20.70 -12.53
C GLU A 2 16.74 20.23 -11.16
N MET A 3 17.33 19.16 -10.72
CA MET A 3 17.39 18.82 -9.31
C MET A 3 18.84 19.06 -8.89
N CYS A 4 19.06 19.83 -7.84
CA CYS A 4 20.40 20.09 -7.34
C CYS A 4 21.11 18.76 -7.07
N ILE A 5 22.40 18.66 -7.38
CA ILE A 5 23.22 17.46 -7.10
C ILE A 5 23.09 17.09 -5.62
N ARG A 6 23.11 18.08 -4.72
CA ARG A 6 22.94 17.91 -3.27
C ARG A 6 21.59 17.26 -2.91
N ASP A 7 20.49 17.64 -3.59
CA ASP A 7 19.16 17.10 -3.32
C ASP A 7 19.05 15.65 -3.77
N ARG A 8 19.67 15.29 -4.91
CA ARG A 8 19.75 13.90 -5.40
C ARG A 8 20.55 13.03 -4.43
N ASP A 9 21.72 13.48 -4.01
CA ASP A 9 22.60 12.71 -3.14
C ASP A 9 21.96 12.50 -1.76
N LYS A 10 21.29 13.52 -1.22
CA LYS A 10 20.48 13.40 -0.03
C LYS A 10 19.30 12.44 -0.21
N MET A 11 18.62 12.47 -1.36
CA MET A 11 17.54 11.53 -1.66
C MET A 11 18.04 10.07 -1.72
N ILE A 12 19.26 9.83 -2.24
CA ILE A 12 19.88 8.51 -2.24
C ILE A 12 20.18 8.07 -0.80
N GLU A 13 20.77 8.94 0.01
CA GLU A 13 21.09 8.67 1.40
C GLU A 13 19.84 8.31 2.23
N ASP A 14 18.76 9.06 2.07
CA ASP A 14 17.53 8.90 2.87
C ASP A 14 16.64 7.73 2.41
N GLN A 15 16.73 7.30 1.13
CA GLN A 15 15.71 6.46 0.50
C GLN A 15 16.25 5.29 -0.34
N GLU A 16 17.49 4.94 -0.22
CA GLU A 16 18.26 3.97 -1.03
C GLU A 16 17.42 2.84 -1.66
N ASP A 17 16.90 1.93 -0.83
CA ASP A 17 16.11 0.78 -1.31
C ASP A 17 14.76 1.18 -1.90
N LYS A 18 14.16 2.26 -1.42
CA LYS A 18 12.87 2.74 -1.96
C LYS A 18 13.00 3.35 -3.35
N LEU A 19 14.17 3.97 -3.65
CA LEU A 19 14.46 4.45 -5.00
C LEU A 19 14.61 3.29 -5.98
N TYR A 20 15.29 2.23 -5.56
CA TYR A 20 15.43 1.03 -6.38
C TYR A 20 14.08 0.34 -6.60
N SER A 21 13.30 0.11 -5.55
CA SER A 21 11.97 -0.52 -5.67
C SER A 21 11.04 0.29 -6.58
N LEU A 22 11.11 1.62 -6.51
CA LEU A 22 10.35 2.49 -7.41
C LEU A 22 10.85 2.40 -8.85
N ALA A 23 12.17 2.32 -9.06
CA ALA A 23 12.76 2.14 -10.38
C ALA A 23 12.37 0.81 -11.02
N ASP A 24 12.37 -0.28 -10.24
CA ASP A 24 11.96 -1.62 -10.65
C ASP A 24 10.46 -1.65 -11.03
N ASP A 25 9.62 -1.00 -10.24
CA ASP A 25 8.20 -0.83 -10.55
C ASP A 25 7.98 -0.03 -11.84
N ILE A 26 8.71 1.07 -12.03
CA ILE A 26 8.58 1.92 -13.22
C ILE A 26 8.98 1.17 -14.51
N VAL A 27 10.03 0.34 -14.50
CA VAL A 27 10.41 -0.42 -15.70
C VAL A 27 9.46 -1.58 -15.99
N THR A 28 8.72 -2.03 -15.01
CA THR A 28 7.75 -3.12 -15.11
C THR A 28 6.36 -2.63 -15.50
N ASN A 29 5.89 -1.55 -14.86
CA ASN A 29 4.50 -1.08 -14.90
C ASN A 29 4.34 0.32 -15.53
N GLU A 30 5.44 0.95 -15.96
CA GLU A 30 5.52 2.32 -16.45
C GLU A 30 5.22 3.39 -15.37
N LEU A 31 5.17 4.65 -15.76
CA LEU A 31 4.76 5.73 -14.87
C LEU A 31 3.24 5.77 -14.76
N SER A 32 2.75 6.05 -13.57
CA SER A 32 1.30 6.20 -13.33
C SER A 32 0.72 7.32 -14.20
N PRO A 33 -0.27 7.04 -15.05
CA PRO A 33 -0.92 8.06 -15.89
C PRO A 33 -1.80 9.01 -15.08
N VAL A 34 -2.14 8.65 -13.84
CA VAL A 34 -3.01 9.46 -12.95
C VAL A 34 -2.22 10.23 -11.88
N ASP A 35 -0.92 10.04 -11.79
CA ASP A 35 -0.04 10.70 -10.81
C ASP A 35 1.13 11.38 -11.53
N LEU A 36 0.83 12.44 -12.28
CA LEU A 36 1.82 13.18 -13.03
C LEU A 36 2.83 13.91 -12.13
N ILE A 37 4.05 14.03 -12.63
CA ILE A 37 5.10 14.85 -12.02
C ILE A 37 4.75 16.32 -12.24
N MET A 38 4.83 17.14 -11.20
CA MET A 38 4.54 18.57 -11.29
C MET A 38 5.85 19.34 -11.48
N VAL A 39 5.87 20.20 -12.47
CA VAL A 39 7.05 20.98 -12.84
C VAL A 39 6.69 22.44 -13.14
N THR A 40 7.68 23.35 -13.02
CA THR A 40 7.61 24.71 -13.51
C THR A 40 8.78 24.99 -14.44
N PRO A 41 8.66 25.87 -15.46
CA PRO A 41 9.78 26.28 -16.28
C PRO A 41 10.92 26.87 -15.43
N SER A 42 12.16 26.55 -15.79
CA SER A 42 13.35 27.15 -15.21
C SER A 42 13.71 28.43 -15.99
N GLU A 43 14.54 29.29 -15.40
CA GLU A 43 15.17 30.42 -16.13
C GLU A 43 16.03 29.93 -17.30
N ASP A 44 16.59 28.74 -17.19
CA ASP A 44 17.34 28.09 -18.26
C ASP A 44 16.41 27.53 -19.34
N VAL A 45 16.72 27.82 -20.61
CA VAL A 45 15.93 27.35 -21.75
C VAL A 45 15.83 25.83 -21.78
N ASN A 46 14.62 25.30 -21.96
CA ASN A 46 14.30 23.86 -22.03
C ASN A 46 14.58 23.08 -20.74
N LYS A 47 14.67 23.75 -19.60
CA LYS A 47 14.77 23.09 -18.30
C LYS A 47 13.54 23.34 -17.46
N TYR A 48 13.27 22.40 -16.55
CA TYR A 48 12.14 22.47 -15.63
C TYR A 48 12.60 22.14 -14.21
N ILE A 49 12.05 22.86 -13.26
CA ILE A 49 12.21 22.63 -11.83
C ILE A 49 11.08 21.68 -11.40
N VAL A 50 11.41 20.62 -10.68
CA VAL A 50 10.44 19.67 -10.15
C VAL A 50 9.83 20.22 -8.87
N LEU A 51 8.52 20.42 -8.85
CA LEU A 51 7.75 20.87 -7.70
C LEU A 51 7.26 19.66 -6.86
N GLU A 52 6.82 18.58 -7.55
CA GLU A 52 6.39 17.33 -6.92
C GLU A 52 6.77 16.13 -7.80
N GLY A 53 7.11 15.00 -7.17
CA GLY A 53 7.57 13.78 -7.85
C GLY A 53 9.10 13.64 -7.84
N ASN A 54 9.79 14.29 -6.91
CA ASN A 54 11.26 14.27 -6.79
C ASN A 54 11.83 12.84 -6.73
N ARG A 55 11.19 11.94 -5.98
CA ARG A 55 11.62 10.52 -5.89
C ARG A 55 11.52 9.81 -7.24
N ARG A 56 10.43 10.04 -8.01
CA ARG A 56 10.25 9.46 -9.36
C ARG A 56 11.31 9.97 -10.32
N ILE A 57 11.53 11.29 -10.37
CA ILE A 57 12.58 11.88 -11.21
C ILE A 57 13.97 11.39 -10.81
N THR A 58 14.25 11.23 -9.51
CA THR A 58 15.52 10.67 -9.06
C THR A 58 15.69 9.25 -9.58
N SER A 59 14.69 8.38 -9.39
CA SER A 59 14.74 6.99 -9.88
C SER A 59 14.95 6.92 -11.41
N LEU A 60 14.25 7.77 -12.18
CA LEU A 60 14.42 7.87 -13.64
C LEU A 60 15.82 8.33 -14.04
N LYS A 61 16.40 9.33 -13.36
CA LYS A 61 17.77 9.79 -13.60
C LYS A 61 18.79 8.69 -13.31
N LEU A 62 18.60 7.96 -12.22
CA LEU A 62 19.50 6.85 -11.84
C LEU A 62 19.35 5.65 -12.77
N LEU A 63 18.15 5.35 -13.28
CA LEU A 63 17.92 4.35 -14.32
C LEU A 63 18.63 4.72 -15.63
N ASN A 64 18.51 5.97 -16.05
CA ASN A 64 19.13 6.45 -17.29
C ASN A 64 20.64 6.54 -17.16
N ASN A 65 21.16 6.92 -16.01
CA ASN A 65 22.60 7.01 -15.74
C ASN A 65 22.97 6.56 -14.31
N PRO A 66 23.22 5.26 -14.10
CA PRO A 66 23.62 4.74 -12.77
C PRO A 66 24.94 5.29 -12.23
N THR A 67 25.78 5.91 -13.07
CA THR A 67 27.06 6.51 -12.61
C THR A 67 26.86 7.74 -11.74
N LEU A 68 25.64 8.29 -11.71
CA LEU A 68 25.25 9.36 -10.79
C LEU A 68 25.20 8.92 -9.33
N ILE A 69 25.21 7.63 -9.06
CA ILE A 69 25.24 7.06 -7.70
C ILE A 69 26.68 7.06 -7.21
N ASP A 70 26.96 7.66 -6.09
CA ASP A 70 28.30 7.72 -5.48
C ASP A 70 28.87 6.32 -5.20
N ASP A 71 30.22 6.18 -5.21
CA ASP A 71 30.91 4.90 -5.01
C ASP A 71 30.65 4.28 -3.63
N LYS A 72 30.34 5.11 -2.63
CA LYS A 72 29.93 4.63 -1.29
C LYS A 72 28.67 3.77 -1.34
N TYR A 73 27.80 3.97 -2.36
CA TYR A 73 26.60 3.17 -2.63
C TYR A 73 26.82 2.19 -3.81
N SER A 74 27.97 1.58 -3.92
CA SER A 74 28.34 0.70 -5.05
C SER A 74 27.38 -0.49 -5.25
N SER A 75 26.79 -1.00 -4.16
CA SER A 75 25.77 -2.06 -4.23
C SER A 75 24.52 -1.57 -4.97
N LEU A 76 24.00 -0.40 -4.60
CA LEU A 76 22.85 0.23 -5.24
C LEU A 76 23.15 0.51 -6.72
N ARG A 77 24.33 1.07 -7.02
CA ARG A 77 24.76 1.32 -8.41
C ARG A 77 24.73 0.05 -9.26
N LYS A 78 25.26 -1.08 -8.75
CA LYS A 78 25.23 -2.36 -9.46
C LYS A 78 23.82 -2.85 -9.73
N ARG A 79 22.89 -2.68 -8.78
CA ARG A 79 21.47 -3.02 -8.93
C ARG A 79 20.82 -2.19 -10.05
N PHE A 80 21.04 -0.86 -10.08
CA PHE A 80 20.55 0.00 -11.17
C PHE A 80 21.17 -0.36 -12.53
N GLN A 81 22.48 -0.68 -12.58
CA GLN A 81 23.14 -1.14 -13.81
C GLN A 81 22.54 -2.45 -14.32
N LYS A 82 22.21 -3.37 -13.42
CA LYS A 82 21.53 -4.63 -13.76
C LYS A 82 20.15 -4.32 -14.34
N LEU A 83 19.34 -3.54 -13.66
CA LEU A 83 17.99 -3.16 -14.10
C LEU A 83 18.01 -2.46 -15.47
N GLN A 84 18.99 -1.57 -15.71
CA GLN A 84 19.21 -0.92 -16.99
C GLN A 84 19.50 -1.92 -18.14
N LYS A 85 20.26 -2.96 -17.86
CA LYS A 85 20.60 -4.00 -18.85
C LYS A 85 19.43 -4.95 -19.14
N GLU A 86 18.63 -5.23 -18.14
CA GLU A 86 17.49 -6.15 -18.25
C GLU A 86 16.27 -5.52 -18.94
N HIS A 87 16.13 -4.18 -18.89
CA HIS A 87 14.95 -3.44 -19.40
C HIS A 87 15.33 -2.29 -20.38
N PRO A 88 16.10 -2.55 -21.46
CA PRO A 88 16.56 -1.48 -22.35
C PRO A 88 15.42 -0.74 -23.05
N ASP A 89 14.37 -1.46 -23.45
CA ASP A 89 13.22 -0.88 -24.18
C ASP A 89 12.38 0.01 -23.26
N ALA A 90 12.13 -0.43 -22.02
CA ALA A 90 11.42 0.36 -21.04
C ALA A 90 12.14 1.70 -20.76
N ILE A 91 13.48 1.65 -20.62
CA ILE A 91 14.28 2.86 -20.41
C ILE A 91 14.26 3.79 -21.63
N LEU A 92 14.22 3.24 -22.84
CA LEU A 92 14.08 4.05 -24.05
C LEU A 92 12.76 4.81 -24.07
N ASN A 93 11.65 4.18 -23.68
CA ASN A 93 10.33 4.79 -23.60
C ASN A 93 10.24 5.87 -22.52
N LEU A 94 11.03 5.77 -21.45
CA LEU A 94 11.08 6.72 -20.34
C LEU A 94 11.94 7.99 -20.60
N LYS A 95 12.47 8.16 -21.81
CA LYS A 95 13.23 9.37 -22.19
C LYS A 95 12.34 10.61 -22.28
N SER A 96 11.07 10.43 -22.57
CA SER A 96 10.05 11.49 -22.56
C SER A 96 8.92 11.06 -21.64
N ILE A 97 8.52 11.94 -20.74
CA ILE A 97 7.49 11.67 -19.74
C ILE A 97 6.49 12.81 -19.69
N ASP A 98 5.24 12.48 -19.43
CA ASP A 98 4.18 13.46 -19.25
C ASP A 98 4.32 14.15 -17.87
N CYS A 99 4.16 15.46 -17.87
CA CYS A 99 4.22 16.28 -16.66
C CYS A 99 3.07 17.27 -16.62
N ALA A 100 2.62 17.62 -15.42
CA ALA A 100 1.77 18.79 -15.19
C ALA A 100 2.66 20.02 -15.07
N VAL A 101 2.54 20.96 -16.02
CA VAL A 101 3.35 22.19 -16.05
C VAL A 101 2.57 23.32 -15.42
N PHE A 102 3.19 24.02 -14.48
CA PHE A 102 2.67 25.21 -13.81
C PHE A 102 3.57 26.39 -14.14
N ASP A 103 3.04 27.41 -14.79
CA ASP A 103 3.82 28.64 -15.10
C ASP A 103 4.17 29.38 -13.80
N ASN A 104 3.26 29.39 -12.84
CA ASN A 104 3.51 29.90 -11.49
C ASN A 104 3.59 28.72 -10.50
N PRO A 105 4.75 28.48 -9.86
CA PRO A 105 4.93 27.37 -8.93
C PRO A 105 3.97 27.38 -7.74
N THR A 106 3.48 28.55 -7.30
CA THR A 106 2.53 28.66 -6.19
C THR A 106 1.16 28.05 -6.51
N GLU A 107 0.81 27.91 -7.79
CA GLU A 107 -0.43 27.24 -8.21
C GLU A 107 -0.40 25.72 -7.96
N ALA A 108 0.79 25.13 -7.89
CA ALA A 108 0.98 23.74 -7.56
C ALA A 108 0.76 23.44 -6.06
N ASP A 109 0.95 24.42 -5.17
CA ASP A 109 0.94 24.22 -3.71
C ASP A 109 -0.36 23.60 -3.21
N ILE A 110 -1.49 24.01 -3.79
CA ILE A 110 -2.79 23.45 -3.40
C ILE A 110 -2.90 21.94 -3.72
N TRP A 111 -2.34 21.54 -4.86
CA TRP A 111 -2.37 20.13 -5.31
C TRP A 111 -1.38 19.29 -4.51
N ILE A 112 -0.18 19.82 -4.23
CA ILE A 112 0.84 19.20 -3.38
C ILE A 112 0.26 18.99 -1.98
N LYS A 113 -0.39 20.01 -1.41
CA LYS A 113 -1.05 19.91 -0.10
C LYS A 113 -2.14 18.84 -0.09
N ARG A 114 -3.03 18.80 -1.09
CA ARG A 114 -4.09 17.78 -1.20
C ARG A 114 -3.52 16.37 -1.29
N LYS A 115 -2.39 16.18 -1.95
CA LYS A 115 -1.74 14.90 -2.10
C LYS A 115 -1.10 14.39 -0.81
N HIS A 116 -0.48 15.28 -0.02
CA HIS A 116 0.35 14.90 1.13
C HIS A 116 -0.28 15.11 2.50
N SER A 117 -1.41 15.82 2.60
CA SER A 117 -2.02 16.18 3.89
C SER A 117 -3.22 15.31 4.29
N GLY A 118 -3.43 14.15 3.63
CA GLY A 118 -4.54 13.23 3.93
C GLY A 118 -5.89 13.76 3.48
N GLU A 119 -6.96 13.38 4.19
CA GLU A 119 -8.34 13.56 3.75
C GLU A 119 -8.79 15.02 3.61
N LEU A 120 -8.29 15.94 4.42
CA LEU A 120 -8.63 17.39 4.37
C LEU A 120 -10.13 17.66 4.24
N ASN A 121 -10.95 17.03 5.08
CA ASN A 121 -12.42 17.15 5.05
C ASN A 121 -13.04 16.75 3.69
N GLY A 122 -12.50 15.71 3.07
CA GLY A 122 -12.98 15.15 1.79
C GLY A 122 -12.36 15.77 0.53
N ILE A 123 -11.46 16.74 0.65
CA ILE A 123 -10.81 17.40 -0.50
C ILE A 123 -9.51 16.68 -0.90
N GLY A 124 -8.82 16.07 0.07
CA GLY A 124 -7.55 15.38 -0.13
C GLY A 124 -7.69 13.91 -0.44
N THR A 125 -6.56 13.19 -0.40
CA THR A 125 -6.51 11.75 -0.67
C THR A 125 -6.97 10.96 0.55
N VAL A 126 -7.98 10.10 0.37
CA VAL A 126 -8.46 9.18 1.40
C VAL A 126 -7.68 7.86 1.32
N THR A 127 -7.02 7.50 2.41
CA THR A 127 -6.34 6.20 2.49
C THR A 127 -7.35 5.09 2.77
N TRP A 128 -7.32 4.03 1.98
CA TRP A 128 -8.14 2.85 2.23
C TRP A 128 -7.80 2.21 3.57
N ASN A 129 -8.83 1.82 4.30
CA ASN A 129 -8.66 0.99 5.49
C ASN A 129 -8.26 -0.45 5.09
N SER A 130 -7.81 -1.25 6.08
CA SER A 130 -7.33 -2.61 5.82
C SER A 130 -8.38 -3.51 5.16
N GLN A 131 -9.67 -3.31 5.46
CA GLN A 131 -10.75 -4.10 4.86
C GLN A 131 -10.97 -3.75 3.38
N GLN A 132 -10.86 -2.47 3.02
CA GLN A 132 -10.95 -2.01 1.64
C GLN A 132 -9.77 -2.51 0.80
N LYS A 133 -8.55 -2.47 1.36
CA LYS A 133 -7.34 -3.01 0.72
C LYS A 133 -7.48 -4.50 0.44
N GLN A 134 -7.86 -5.30 1.43
CA GLN A 134 -8.01 -6.74 1.26
C GLN A 134 -9.11 -7.11 0.25
N ARG A 135 -10.21 -6.36 0.18
CA ARG A 135 -11.25 -6.57 -0.87
C ARG A 135 -10.72 -6.24 -2.27
N PHE A 136 -9.88 -5.25 -2.39
CA PHE A 136 -9.25 -4.94 -3.67
C PHE A 136 -8.27 -6.04 -4.09
N GLU A 137 -7.44 -6.52 -3.15
CA GLU A 137 -6.54 -7.66 -3.36
C GLU A 137 -7.32 -8.93 -3.74
N GLU A 138 -8.43 -9.22 -3.05
CA GLU A 138 -9.32 -10.34 -3.41
C GLU A 138 -9.83 -10.22 -4.85
N LYS A 139 -10.24 -9.02 -5.27
CA LYS A 139 -10.73 -8.77 -6.63
C LYS A 139 -9.63 -8.92 -7.68
N THR A 140 -8.41 -8.48 -7.38
CA THR A 140 -7.30 -8.44 -8.36
C THR A 140 -6.49 -9.73 -8.40
N GLU A 141 -6.33 -10.42 -7.27
CA GLU A 141 -5.51 -11.62 -7.14
C GLU A 141 -6.35 -12.92 -7.04
N GLY A 142 -7.65 -12.80 -6.86
CA GLY A 142 -8.55 -13.96 -6.73
C GLY A 142 -8.41 -14.72 -5.41
N LYS A 143 -7.70 -14.14 -4.42
CA LYS A 143 -7.46 -14.77 -3.11
C LYS A 143 -8.14 -14.01 -2.00
N SER A 144 -9.15 -14.61 -1.37
CA SER A 144 -9.83 -14.00 -0.23
C SER A 144 -9.04 -14.26 1.06
N SER A 145 -8.78 -13.23 1.84
CA SER A 145 -8.18 -13.35 3.16
C SER A 145 -9.11 -14.09 4.14
N ILE A 146 -8.55 -14.76 5.14
CA ILE A 146 -9.35 -15.48 6.16
C ILE A 146 -10.37 -14.56 6.85
N PRO A 147 -10.02 -13.32 7.27
CA PRO A 147 -11.02 -12.40 7.80
C PRO A 147 -12.14 -12.03 6.83
N LEU A 148 -11.86 -11.89 5.54
CA LEU A 148 -12.92 -11.64 4.55
C LEU A 148 -13.83 -12.84 4.36
N GLN A 149 -13.29 -14.06 4.36
CA GLN A 149 -14.09 -15.29 4.34
C GLN A 149 -15.02 -15.38 5.56
N ILE A 150 -14.51 -15.03 6.77
CA ILE A 150 -15.32 -14.97 8.00
C ILE A 150 -16.41 -13.91 7.87
N ILE A 151 -16.09 -12.73 7.38
CA ILE A 151 -17.08 -11.66 7.16
C ILE A 151 -18.14 -12.12 6.14
N GLY A 152 -17.75 -12.82 5.09
CA GLY A 152 -18.65 -13.41 4.10
C GLY A 152 -19.60 -14.41 4.75
N LEU A 153 -19.08 -15.35 5.54
CA LEU A 153 -19.85 -16.32 6.31
C LEU A 153 -20.86 -15.63 7.23
N LEU A 154 -20.41 -14.66 8.04
CA LEU A 154 -21.29 -13.95 8.97
C LEU A 154 -22.39 -13.14 8.26
N LYS A 155 -22.10 -12.57 7.10
CA LYS A 155 -23.11 -11.82 6.31
C LYS A 155 -24.20 -12.71 5.76
N SER A 156 -23.84 -13.89 5.27
CA SER A 156 -24.78 -14.84 4.64
C SER A 156 -25.56 -15.66 5.64
N HIS A 157 -25.03 -15.87 6.85
CA HIS A 157 -25.61 -16.81 7.81
C HIS A 157 -26.88 -16.25 8.48
N PRO A 158 -28.01 -17.02 8.52
CA PRO A 158 -29.27 -16.55 9.06
C PRO A 158 -29.26 -16.26 10.58
N MET A 159 -28.42 -16.96 11.34
CA MET A 159 -28.29 -16.79 12.79
C MET A 159 -27.67 -15.44 13.19
N VAL A 160 -26.96 -14.76 12.28
CA VAL A 160 -26.27 -13.51 12.59
C VAL A 160 -27.27 -12.36 12.62
N PRO A 161 -27.36 -11.60 13.73
CA PRO A 161 -28.29 -10.47 13.84
C PRO A 161 -28.01 -9.39 12.79
N ASN A 162 -29.05 -8.79 12.22
CA ASN A 162 -28.92 -7.75 11.19
C ASN A 162 -28.07 -6.57 11.70
N LYS A 163 -28.26 -6.15 12.95
CA LYS A 163 -27.44 -5.09 13.58
C LYS A 163 -25.94 -5.41 13.53
N LEU A 164 -25.56 -6.68 13.73
CA LEU A 164 -24.16 -7.10 13.64
C LEU A 164 -23.68 -7.10 12.18
N LYS A 165 -24.51 -7.57 11.23
CA LYS A 165 -24.20 -7.52 9.79
C LYS A 165 -23.91 -6.09 9.31
N GLU A 166 -24.68 -5.12 9.77
CA GLU A 166 -24.50 -3.69 9.48
C GLU A 166 -23.22 -3.11 10.11
N ALA A 167 -22.76 -3.67 11.23
CA ALA A 167 -21.53 -3.25 11.89
C ALA A 167 -20.25 -3.84 11.30
N LEU A 168 -20.32 -4.98 10.56
CA LEU A 168 -19.16 -5.67 9.98
C LEU A 168 -18.23 -4.76 9.13
N PRO A 169 -18.73 -3.76 8.37
CA PRO A 169 -17.85 -2.83 7.66
C PRO A 169 -16.92 -2.00 8.55
N LYS A 170 -17.26 -1.83 9.82
CA LYS A 170 -16.46 -1.09 10.82
C LYS A 170 -15.48 -1.97 11.59
N LEU A 171 -15.53 -3.29 11.36
CA LEU A 171 -14.69 -4.26 12.07
C LEU A 171 -13.20 -4.00 11.80
N ASN A 172 -12.40 -4.00 12.86
CA ASN A 172 -10.95 -4.00 12.72
C ASN A 172 -10.47 -5.38 12.24
N ILE A 173 -10.36 -5.50 10.91
CA ILE A 173 -10.01 -6.76 10.24
C ILE A 173 -8.60 -7.23 10.61
N THR A 174 -7.70 -6.34 10.98
CA THR A 174 -6.34 -6.67 11.40
C THR A 174 -6.34 -7.43 12.73
N ASN A 175 -7.23 -7.05 13.67
CA ASN A 175 -7.39 -7.76 14.94
C ASN A 175 -7.98 -9.15 14.72
N LEU A 176 -8.97 -9.26 13.84
CA LEU A 176 -9.52 -10.57 13.46
C LEU A 176 -8.45 -11.45 12.77
N GLN A 177 -7.62 -10.86 11.90
CA GLN A 177 -6.51 -11.57 11.25
C GLN A 177 -5.51 -12.12 12.28
N ARG A 178 -5.14 -11.32 13.28
CA ARG A 178 -4.21 -11.75 14.34
C ARG A 178 -4.76 -12.91 15.13
N LEU A 179 -6.03 -12.85 15.55
CA LEU A 179 -6.69 -13.96 16.27
C LEU A 179 -6.72 -15.23 15.41
N MET A 180 -7.12 -15.09 14.15
CA MET A 180 -7.22 -16.24 13.23
C MET A 180 -5.87 -16.76 12.74
N SER A 181 -4.77 -16.03 12.97
CA SER A 181 -3.42 -16.52 12.69
C SER A 181 -2.93 -17.52 13.71
N ASP A 182 -3.48 -17.51 14.92
CA ASP A 182 -3.15 -18.46 15.99
C ASP A 182 -3.81 -19.82 15.72
N PRO A 183 -3.05 -20.92 15.56
CA PRO A 183 -3.58 -22.26 15.37
C PRO A 183 -4.47 -22.73 16.53
N TYR A 184 -4.09 -22.40 17.77
CA TYR A 184 -4.84 -22.80 18.95
C TYR A 184 -6.23 -22.17 18.99
N VAL A 185 -6.34 -20.88 18.66
CA VAL A 185 -7.62 -20.18 18.56
C VAL A 185 -8.51 -20.83 17.49
N ARG A 186 -7.94 -21.14 16.32
CA ARG A 186 -8.70 -21.82 15.26
C ARG A 186 -9.20 -23.19 15.67
N GLU A 187 -8.32 -24.00 16.26
CA GLU A 187 -8.68 -25.35 16.74
C GLU A 187 -9.80 -25.29 17.76
N HIS A 188 -9.70 -24.37 18.73
CA HIS A 188 -10.74 -24.19 19.77
C HIS A 188 -12.07 -23.73 19.18
N MET A 189 -12.03 -22.97 18.09
CA MET A 189 -13.19 -22.55 17.31
C MET A 189 -13.72 -23.61 16.34
N GLY A 190 -13.09 -24.77 16.27
CA GLY A 190 -13.42 -25.80 15.29
C GLY A 190 -13.14 -25.40 13.85
N LEU A 191 -12.12 -24.54 13.64
CA LEU A 191 -11.73 -24.01 12.33
C LEU A 191 -10.37 -24.56 11.89
N SER A 192 -10.23 -24.77 10.59
CA SER A 192 -8.96 -25.06 9.93
C SER A 192 -8.79 -24.21 8.68
N ILE A 193 -7.55 -24.12 8.19
CA ILE A 193 -7.21 -23.41 6.95
C ILE A 193 -6.55 -24.39 6.01
N ASN A 194 -7.18 -24.65 4.88
CA ASN A 194 -6.69 -25.55 3.85
C ASN A 194 -6.43 -24.76 2.56
N ASN A 195 -5.17 -24.63 2.16
CA ASN A 195 -4.75 -23.85 0.98
C ASN A 195 -5.34 -22.41 0.93
N GLY A 196 -5.38 -21.73 2.09
CA GLY A 196 -5.91 -20.38 2.20
C GLY A 196 -7.45 -20.31 2.28
N ILE A 197 -8.14 -21.43 2.33
CA ILE A 197 -9.60 -21.51 2.47
C ILE A 197 -9.95 -21.90 3.91
N LEU A 198 -10.85 -21.14 4.50
CA LEU A 198 -11.40 -21.43 5.83
C LEU A 198 -12.34 -22.65 5.75
N ALA A 199 -12.11 -23.63 6.60
CA ALA A 199 -12.94 -24.81 6.72
C ALA A 199 -13.42 -25.00 8.16
N SER A 200 -14.62 -25.54 8.33
CA SER A 200 -15.18 -25.91 9.63
C SER A 200 -14.97 -27.39 9.89
N ASN A 201 -14.46 -27.71 11.07
CA ASN A 201 -14.29 -29.10 11.56
C ASN A 201 -15.47 -29.53 12.45
N ILE A 202 -16.40 -28.62 12.75
CA ILE A 202 -17.62 -28.87 13.57
C ILE A 202 -18.83 -28.29 12.84
N GLN A 203 -20.00 -28.37 13.45
CA GLN A 203 -21.23 -27.77 12.93
C GLN A 203 -21.03 -26.26 12.71
N VAL A 204 -21.38 -25.78 11.51
CA VAL A 204 -21.18 -24.38 11.11
C VAL A 204 -21.89 -23.41 12.06
N ASP A 205 -23.06 -23.78 12.57
CA ASP A 205 -23.82 -22.98 13.54
C ASP A 205 -23.03 -22.72 14.82
N GLU A 206 -22.27 -23.70 15.31
CA GLU A 206 -21.43 -23.56 16.51
C GLU A 206 -20.24 -22.63 16.24
N VAL A 207 -19.60 -22.78 15.07
CA VAL A 207 -18.56 -21.87 14.63
C VAL A 207 -19.09 -20.44 14.55
N VAL A 208 -20.25 -20.25 13.95
CA VAL A 208 -20.88 -18.92 13.80
C VAL A 208 -21.21 -18.29 15.15
N LYS A 209 -21.69 -19.04 16.14
CA LYS A 209 -21.90 -18.55 17.51
C LYS A 209 -20.60 -17.98 18.11
N GLY A 210 -19.51 -18.71 18.02
CA GLY A 210 -18.19 -18.26 18.48
C GLY A 210 -17.71 -17.04 17.72
N LEU A 211 -17.84 -17.00 16.39
CA LEU A 211 -17.47 -15.85 15.56
C LEU A 211 -18.29 -14.60 15.86
N ILE A 212 -19.59 -14.76 16.15
CA ILE A 212 -20.45 -13.62 16.60
C ILE A 212 -19.87 -13.00 17.87
N LYS A 213 -19.48 -13.82 18.86
CA LYS A 213 -18.88 -13.31 20.09
C LYS A 213 -17.58 -12.57 19.82
N ILE A 214 -16.63 -13.19 19.12
CA ILE A 214 -15.33 -12.57 18.77
C ILE A 214 -15.51 -11.25 18.05
N VAL A 215 -16.36 -11.21 17.02
CA VAL A 215 -16.57 -10.00 16.22
C VAL A 215 -17.27 -8.92 17.04
N THR A 216 -18.19 -9.28 17.94
CA THR A 216 -18.84 -8.35 18.87
C THR A 216 -17.82 -7.73 19.82
N ASP A 217 -16.90 -8.52 20.35
CA ASP A 217 -15.84 -8.08 21.25
C ASP A 217 -14.86 -7.13 20.51
N ILE A 218 -14.43 -7.48 19.29
CA ILE A 218 -13.56 -6.61 18.48
C ILE A 218 -14.24 -5.29 18.10
N LEU A 219 -15.56 -5.27 17.91
CA LEU A 219 -16.34 -4.07 17.63
C LEU A 219 -16.54 -3.20 18.86
N ASN A 220 -16.28 -3.71 20.07
CA ASN A 220 -16.35 -2.95 21.30
C ASN A 220 -15.21 -1.93 21.36
N PRO A 221 -15.48 -0.62 21.55
CA PRO A 221 -14.44 0.42 21.62
C PRO A 221 -13.43 0.22 22.75
N THR A 222 -13.76 -0.55 23.78
CA THR A 222 -12.87 -0.85 24.92
C THR A 222 -11.87 -1.95 24.61
N PHE A 223 -12.09 -2.73 23.54
CA PHE A 223 -11.21 -3.83 23.14
C PHE A 223 -9.85 -3.32 22.65
N LYS A 224 -8.79 -3.82 23.26
CA LYS A 224 -7.41 -3.44 22.92
C LYS A 224 -6.66 -4.60 22.29
N VAL A 225 -5.65 -4.28 21.48
CA VAL A 225 -4.76 -5.29 20.87
C VAL A 225 -4.09 -6.18 21.94
N ALA A 226 -3.79 -5.62 23.13
CA ALA A 226 -3.24 -6.37 24.24
C ALA A 226 -4.17 -7.49 24.74
N ASP A 227 -5.48 -7.34 24.59
CA ASP A 227 -6.46 -8.34 25.01
C ASP A 227 -6.37 -9.60 24.14
N ILE A 228 -5.90 -9.48 22.87
CA ILE A 228 -5.64 -10.62 21.99
C ILE A 228 -4.51 -11.50 22.53
N TYR A 229 -3.47 -10.88 23.08
CA TYR A 229 -2.30 -11.61 23.60
C TYR A 229 -2.49 -12.11 25.02
N ASN A 230 -3.44 -11.53 25.77
CA ASN A 230 -3.76 -11.94 27.12
C ASN A 230 -4.86 -13.00 27.18
N SER A 231 -5.54 -13.29 26.07
CA SER A 231 -6.59 -14.31 25.97
C SER A 231 -6.08 -15.77 25.99
N CYS A 232 -4.78 -16.00 26.20
CA CYS A 232 -4.24 -17.32 26.54
C CYS A 232 -4.66 -17.82 27.94
N LEU A 233 -5.64 -17.19 28.58
CA LEU A 233 -6.17 -17.51 29.92
C LEU A 233 -7.69 -17.76 29.92
N LEU A 234 -8.24 -18.34 28.83
CA LEU A 234 -9.62 -18.85 28.87
C LEU A 234 -9.66 -20.31 28.45
#